data_dbd59e83a6ab306f2753e2b1f9b33a0d
#
_entry.id   dbd59e83a6ab306f2753e2b1f9b33a0d
#
_cell.length_a   1.000
_cell.length_b   1.000
_cell.length_c   1.000
_cell.angle_alpha   90.00
_cell.angle_beta   90.00
_cell.angle_gamma   90.00
#
_symmetry.space_group_name_H-M   'P 1'
#
loop_
_entity.id
_entity.type
_entity.pdbx_description
1 polymer ?
#
loop_
_entity_poly.entity_id
_entity_poly.type
_entity_poly.pdbx_seq_one_letter_code
_entity_poly.pdbx_strand_id
1 'polypeptide(L)'
;LKRGLLAASGGPLILAMIYGILGANGQVTSLAPGEVCMGIVTVTLLAFIAAGIGVVYQIERLPLLSATAIHAGALYLDYLLIYLLNNWIPRDWAFIGVFTLCFAVGYALIWGIILLSIRHRTNRINRHLRGGN
;
A
#
# COMPACT_ATOMS: atom_id res chain seq x y z
N LEU A 1 0.05 15.59 6.59
CA LEU A 1 -0.03 15.15 7.99
C LEU A 1 -1.38 14.51 8.33
N LYS A 2 -2.53 15.22 8.14
CA LYS A 2 -3.88 14.70 8.46
C LYS A 2 -4.20 13.35 7.81
N ARG A 3 -3.87 13.17 6.53
CA ARG A 3 -4.08 11.90 5.80
C ARG A 3 -3.25 10.75 6.39
N GLY A 4 -1.99 11.02 6.74
CA GLY A 4 -1.12 10.03 7.39
C GLY A 4 -1.65 9.61 8.75
N LEU A 5 -2.11 10.54 9.57
CA LEU A 5 -2.69 10.25 10.88
C LEU A 5 -3.98 9.42 10.79
N LEU A 6 -4.86 9.73 9.82
CA LEU A 6 -6.07 8.94 9.58
C LEU A 6 -5.76 7.53 9.10
N ALA A 7 -4.78 7.38 8.20
CA ALA A 7 -4.35 6.05 7.76
C ALA A 7 -3.69 5.25 8.89
N ALA A 8 -2.86 5.91 9.69
CA ALA A 8 -2.18 5.30 10.84
C ALA A 8 -3.16 4.72 11.87
N SER A 9 -4.32 5.35 12.06
CA SER A 9 -5.34 4.84 13.00
C SER A 9 -5.93 3.50 12.57
N GLY A 10 -5.90 3.15 11.28
CA GLY A 10 -6.32 1.86 10.76
C GLY A 10 -5.30 0.73 10.90
N GLY A 11 -4.02 1.06 11.14
CA GLY A 11 -2.92 0.10 11.22
C GLY A 11 -3.16 -1.05 12.21
N PRO A 12 -3.51 -0.77 13.47
CA PRO A 12 -3.79 -1.81 14.46
C PRO A 12 -4.93 -2.76 14.09
N LEU A 13 -5.96 -2.25 13.41
CA LEU A 13 -7.09 -3.09 12.95
C LEU A 13 -6.64 -4.05 11.85
N ILE A 14 -5.83 -3.58 10.90
CA ILE A 14 -5.26 -4.42 9.85
C ILE A 14 -4.39 -5.51 10.47
N LEU A 15 -3.54 -5.16 11.44
CA LEU A 15 -2.71 -6.13 12.15
C LEU A 15 -3.54 -7.17 12.90
N ALA A 16 -4.61 -6.75 13.58
CA ALA A 16 -5.53 -7.66 14.26
C ALA A 16 -6.17 -8.65 13.27
N MET A 17 -6.57 -8.20 12.09
CA MET A 17 -7.09 -9.06 11.03
C MET A 17 -6.03 -10.07 10.54
N ILE A 18 -4.79 -9.62 10.32
CA ILE A 18 -3.69 -10.50 9.90
C ILE A 18 -3.45 -11.59 10.93
N TYR A 19 -3.30 -11.25 12.20
CA TYR A 19 -3.10 -12.24 13.26
C TYR A 19 -4.31 -13.14 13.48
N GLY A 20 -5.52 -12.60 13.29
CA GLY A 20 -6.75 -13.41 13.34
C GLY A 20 -6.77 -14.49 12.25
N ILE A 21 -6.39 -14.14 11.03
CA ILE A 21 -6.30 -15.09 9.90
C ILE A 21 -5.18 -16.12 10.14
N LEU A 22 -4.01 -15.68 10.57
CA LEU A 22 -2.88 -16.57 10.85
C LEU A 22 -3.19 -17.54 12.01
N GLY A 23 -3.88 -17.06 13.04
CA GLY A 23 -4.35 -17.89 14.15
C GLY A 23 -5.39 -18.91 13.71
N ALA A 24 -6.38 -18.51 12.91
CA ALA A 24 -7.39 -19.40 12.36
C ALA A 24 -6.81 -20.52 11.48
N ASN A 25 -5.72 -20.21 10.77
CA ASN A 25 -4.99 -21.19 9.95
C ASN A 25 -3.95 -22.02 10.74
N GLY A 26 -3.86 -21.84 12.05
CA GLY A 26 -2.91 -22.57 12.89
C GLY A 26 -1.45 -22.19 12.71
N GLN A 27 -1.17 -21.11 11.97
CA GLN A 27 0.19 -20.64 11.72
C GLN A 27 0.79 -19.88 12.90
N VAL A 28 -0.07 -19.27 13.73
CA VAL A 28 0.31 -18.56 14.94
C VAL A 28 -0.60 -19.01 16.07
N THR A 29 -0.03 -19.62 17.10
CA THR A 29 -0.77 -20.11 18.29
C THR A 29 -0.60 -19.19 19.49
N SER A 30 0.51 -18.46 19.54
CA SER A 30 0.81 -17.48 20.60
C SER A 30 1.71 -16.37 20.04
N LEU A 31 1.60 -15.19 20.63
CA LEU A 31 2.41 -14.03 20.28
C LEU A 31 3.06 -13.49 21.55
N ALA A 32 4.36 -13.20 21.48
CA ALA A 32 5.02 -12.49 22.57
C ALA A 32 4.56 -11.03 22.59
N PRO A 33 4.45 -10.37 23.75
CA PRO A 33 4.05 -8.97 23.84
C PRO A 33 4.92 -8.03 22.98
N GLY A 34 6.22 -8.33 22.88
CA GLY A 34 7.14 -7.56 22.02
C GLY A 34 6.81 -7.66 20.55
N GLU A 35 6.39 -8.84 20.06
CA GLU A 35 5.99 -9.03 18.65
C GLU A 35 4.73 -8.22 18.34
N VAL A 36 3.76 -8.22 19.26
CA VAL A 36 2.53 -7.44 19.10
C VAL A 36 2.83 -5.94 19.09
N CYS A 37 3.65 -5.45 20.04
CA CYS A 37 4.05 -4.05 20.09
C CYS A 37 4.79 -3.63 18.82
N MET A 38 5.76 -4.43 18.39
CA MET A 38 6.53 -4.16 17.17
C MET A 38 5.60 -4.13 15.94
N GLY A 39 4.69 -5.10 15.84
CA GLY A 39 3.70 -5.15 14.76
C GLY A 39 2.80 -3.90 14.72
N ILE A 40 2.25 -3.48 15.85
CA ILE A 40 1.41 -2.28 15.93
C ILE A 40 2.18 -1.03 15.49
N VAL A 41 3.38 -0.82 16.04
CA VAL A 41 4.19 0.36 15.73
C VAL A 41 4.58 0.40 14.25
N THR A 42 5.07 -0.72 13.73
CA THR A 42 5.55 -0.80 12.35
C THR A 42 4.42 -0.69 11.33
N VAL A 43 3.26 -1.34 11.53
CA VAL A 43 2.11 -1.21 10.63
C VAL A 43 1.50 0.18 10.69
N THR A 44 1.48 0.81 11.86
CA THR A 44 1.03 2.20 12.02
C THR A 44 1.94 3.15 11.24
N LEU A 45 3.26 2.96 11.35
CA LEU A 45 4.26 3.74 10.61
C LEU A 45 4.14 3.53 9.10
N LEU A 46 3.99 2.28 8.66
CA LEU A 46 3.76 1.93 7.26
C LEU A 46 2.54 2.67 6.69
N ALA A 47 1.42 2.60 7.40
CA ALA A 47 0.20 3.28 6.96
C ALA A 47 0.37 4.81 6.90
N PHE A 48 1.11 5.39 7.86
CA PHE A 48 1.40 6.82 7.87
C PHE A 48 2.27 7.23 6.68
N ILE A 49 3.34 6.49 6.41
CA ILE A 49 4.27 6.74 5.29
C ILE A 49 3.54 6.55 3.96
N ALA A 50 2.82 5.43 3.78
CA ALA A 50 2.07 5.13 2.57
C ALA A 50 1.08 6.23 2.19
N ALA A 51 0.32 6.74 3.18
CA ALA A 51 -0.59 7.86 2.97
C ALA A 51 0.14 9.19 2.71
N GLY A 52 1.32 9.37 3.32
CA GLY A 52 2.14 10.57 3.16
C GLY A 52 2.78 10.66 1.77
N ILE A 53 3.26 9.54 1.23
CA ILE A 53 3.92 9.47 -0.09
C ILE A 53 2.97 9.89 -1.22
N GLY A 54 1.67 9.74 -1.05
CA GLY A 54 0.65 10.20 -2.01
C GLY A 54 0.74 11.70 -2.35
N VAL A 55 1.44 12.50 -1.55
CA VAL A 55 1.70 13.93 -1.83
C VAL A 55 2.51 14.14 -3.11
N VAL A 56 3.27 13.14 -3.55
CA VAL A 56 4.09 13.20 -4.77
C VAL A 56 3.22 13.52 -6.01
N TYR A 57 1.97 13.05 -6.03
CA TYR A 57 1.03 13.34 -7.11
C TYR A 57 0.51 14.80 -7.12
N GLN A 58 0.78 15.57 -6.08
CA GLN A 58 0.40 16.99 -5.98
C GLN A 58 1.49 17.92 -6.49
N ILE A 59 2.64 17.38 -6.89
CA ILE A 59 3.76 18.15 -7.43
C ILE A 59 3.52 18.39 -8.93
N GLU A 60 2.99 19.55 -9.27
CA GLU A 60 2.59 19.91 -10.65
C GLU A 60 3.72 19.78 -11.69
N ARG A 61 4.97 19.90 -11.26
CA ARG A 61 6.15 19.82 -12.14
C ARG A 61 6.58 18.40 -12.50
N LEU A 62 6.05 17.38 -11.80
CA LEU A 62 6.43 16.00 -12.04
C LEU A 62 5.51 15.36 -13.08
N PRO A 63 6.07 14.76 -14.15
CA PRO A 63 5.30 13.93 -15.05
C PRO A 63 4.64 12.78 -14.26
N LEU A 64 3.41 12.41 -14.64
CA LEU A 64 2.63 11.38 -13.96
C LEU A 64 3.42 10.06 -13.83
N LEU A 65 4.17 9.69 -14.85
CA LEU A 65 5.00 8.48 -14.83
C LEU A 65 6.10 8.55 -13.75
N SER A 66 6.77 9.70 -13.63
CA SER A 66 7.80 9.90 -12.62
C SER A 66 7.22 9.92 -11.21
N ALA A 67 6.08 10.59 -11.01
CA ALA A 67 5.36 10.57 -9.74
C ALA A 67 4.96 9.15 -9.34
N THR A 68 4.46 8.36 -10.29
CA THR A 68 4.10 6.96 -10.09
C THR A 68 5.30 6.10 -9.74
N ALA A 69 6.42 6.26 -10.42
CA ALA A 69 7.65 5.51 -10.15
C ALA A 69 8.20 5.82 -8.74
N ILE A 70 8.22 7.08 -8.35
CA ILE A 70 8.64 7.50 -7.00
C ILE A 70 7.71 6.92 -5.94
N HIS A 71 6.41 7.02 -6.16
CA HIS A 71 5.39 6.48 -5.25
C HIS A 71 5.52 4.96 -5.11
N ALA A 72 5.62 4.22 -6.22
CA ALA A 72 5.79 2.77 -6.21
C ALA A 72 7.08 2.35 -5.52
N GLY A 73 8.21 3.00 -5.84
CA GLY A 73 9.50 2.70 -5.23
C GLY A 73 9.52 2.95 -3.73
N ALA A 74 8.96 4.05 -3.28
CA ALA A 74 8.88 4.38 -1.87
C ALA A 74 7.96 3.42 -1.10
N LEU A 75 6.79 3.07 -1.65
CA LEU A 75 5.92 2.06 -1.07
C LEU A 75 6.58 0.68 -1.02
N TYR A 76 7.27 0.28 -2.08
CA TYR A 76 7.97 -0.99 -2.11
C TYR A 76 9.01 -1.10 -0.99
N LEU A 77 9.83 -0.07 -0.82
CA LEU A 77 10.83 -0.02 0.24
C LEU A 77 10.18 -0.01 1.63
N ASP A 78 9.13 0.75 1.83
CA ASP A 78 8.40 0.84 3.08
C ASP A 78 7.84 -0.54 3.48
N TYR A 79 7.10 -1.19 2.59
CA TYR A 79 6.56 -2.52 2.83
C TYR A 79 7.66 -3.56 3.05
N LEU A 80 8.69 -3.60 2.20
CA LEU A 80 9.78 -4.57 2.30
C LEU A 80 10.50 -4.43 3.64
N LEU A 81 10.84 -3.20 4.06
CA LEU A 81 11.50 -2.96 5.33
C LEU A 81 10.65 -3.42 6.51
N ILE A 82 9.36 -3.09 6.52
CA ILE A 82 8.46 -3.47 7.61
C ILE A 82 8.30 -4.99 7.70
N TYR A 83 8.17 -5.67 6.56
CA TYR A 83 8.05 -7.13 6.51
C TYR A 83 9.34 -7.84 6.98
N LEU A 84 10.50 -7.29 6.63
CA LEU A 84 11.79 -7.82 7.10
C LEU A 84 12.03 -7.54 8.58
N LEU A 85 11.63 -6.38 9.09
CA LEU A 85 11.77 -6.02 10.50
C LEU A 85 10.89 -6.89 11.41
N ASN A 86 9.69 -7.24 10.96
CA ASN A 86 8.79 -8.13 11.70
C ASN A 86 9.07 -9.62 11.48
N ASN A 87 10.08 -9.99 10.69
CA ASN A 87 10.37 -11.36 10.28
C ASN A 87 9.16 -12.08 9.64
N TRP A 88 8.28 -11.33 8.99
CA TRP A 88 7.13 -11.90 8.27
C TRP A 88 7.52 -12.52 6.92
N ILE A 89 8.67 -12.13 6.38
CA ILE A 89 9.26 -12.71 5.19
C ILE A 89 10.65 -13.24 5.57
N PRO A 90 10.98 -14.51 5.25
CA PRO A 90 12.34 -15.03 5.39
C PRO A 90 13.34 -14.17 4.59
N ARG A 91 14.52 -13.98 5.13
CA ARG A 91 15.61 -13.23 4.47
C ARG A 91 16.28 -14.09 3.39
N ASP A 92 15.50 -14.61 2.49
CA ASP A 92 15.93 -15.42 1.36
C ASP A 92 15.53 -14.71 0.06
N TRP A 93 16.42 -14.73 -0.92
CA TRP A 93 16.21 -14.08 -2.21
C TRP A 93 14.97 -14.58 -2.95
N ALA A 94 14.63 -15.87 -2.80
CA ALA A 94 13.44 -16.44 -3.41
C ALA A 94 12.16 -15.79 -2.86
N PHE A 95 12.04 -15.62 -1.54
CA PHE A 95 10.88 -15.00 -0.90
C PHE A 95 10.79 -13.50 -1.21
N ILE A 96 11.93 -12.80 -1.24
CA ILE A 96 11.99 -11.40 -1.64
C ILE A 96 11.56 -11.26 -3.10
N GLY A 97 11.96 -12.18 -3.97
CA GLY A 97 11.54 -12.22 -5.37
C GLY A 97 10.03 -12.41 -5.54
N VAL A 98 9.43 -13.35 -4.80
CA VAL A 98 7.98 -13.56 -4.79
C VAL A 98 7.25 -12.32 -4.26
N PHE A 99 7.73 -11.72 -3.17
CA PHE A 99 7.18 -10.47 -2.63
C PHE A 99 7.21 -9.35 -3.66
N THR A 100 8.35 -9.18 -4.36
CA THR A 100 8.53 -8.16 -5.40
C THR A 100 7.54 -8.37 -6.55
N LEU A 101 7.36 -9.61 -6.99
CA LEU A 101 6.41 -9.95 -8.04
C LEU A 101 4.96 -9.67 -7.60
N CYS A 102 4.58 -10.09 -6.41
CA CYS A 102 3.24 -9.83 -5.86
C CYS A 102 2.98 -8.33 -5.72
N PHE A 103 3.97 -7.56 -5.26
CA PHE A 103 3.87 -6.11 -5.17
C PHE A 103 3.69 -5.48 -6.54
N ALA A 104 4.50 -5.85 -7.52
CA ALA A 104 4.43 -5.31 -8.88
C ALA A 104 3.08 -5.61 -9.54
N VAL A 105 2.58 -6.83 -9.43
CA VAL A 105 1.27 -7.24 -9.97
C VAL A 105 0.14 -6.49 -9.26
N GLY A 106 0.14 -6.44 -7.93
CA GLY A 106 -0.88 -5.74 -7.15
C GLY A 106 -0.90 -4.25 -7.45
N TYR A 107 0.27 -3.62 -7.55
CA TYR A 107 0.40 -2.21 -7.89
C TYR A 107 -0.10 -1.92 -9.31
N ALA A 108 0.26 -2.77 -10.29
CA ALA A 108 -0.20 -2.65 -11.67
C ALA A 108 -1.72 -2.80 -11.79
N LEU A 109 -2.33 -3.72 -11.04
CA LEU A 109 -3.78 -3.92 -11.02
C LEU A 109 -4.51 -2.69 -10.46
N ILE A 110 -4.06 -2.16 -9.33
CA ILE A 110 -4.64 -0.95 -8.72
C ILE A 110 -4.52 0.23 -9.68
N TRP A 111 -3.35 0.42 -10.28
CA TRP A 111 -3.12 1.48 -11.26
C TRP A 111 -4.00 1.33 -12.51
N GLY A 112 -4.13 0.10 -13.02
CA GLY A 112 -5.03 -0.21 -14.13
C GLY A 112 -6.48 0.17 -13.84
N ILE A 113 -6.98 -0.16 -12.65
CA ILE A 113 -8.33 0.20 -12.20
C ILE A 113 -8.50 1.72 -12.12
N ILE A 114 -7.52 2.44 -11.56
CA ILE A 114 -7.55 3.91 -11.47
C ILE A 114 -7.58 4.54 -12.86
N LEU A 115 -6.71 4.10 -13.79
CA LEU A 115 -6.67 4.61 -15.16
C LEU A 115 -7.97 4.36 -15.91
N LEU A 116 -8.56 3.17 -15.79
CA LEU A 116 -9.85 2.84 -16.40
C LEU A 116 -10.96 3.72 -15.84
N SER A 117 -10.97 3.95 -14.53
CA SER A 117 -11.95 4.83 -13.87
C SER A 117 -11.84 6.29 -14.36
N ILE A 118 -10.62 6.80 -14.52
CA ILE A 118 -10.38 8.15 -15.03
C ILE A 118 -10.85 8.24 -16.48
N ARG A 119 -10.49 7.29 -17.34
CA ARG A 119 -10.92 7.26 -18.74
C ARG A 119 -12.44 7.22 -18.87
N HIS A 120 -13.10 6.41 -18.06
CA HIS A 120 -14.56 6.30 -18.07
C HIS A 120 -15.23 7.61 -17.67
N ARG A 121 -14.74 8.29 -16.65
CA ARG A 121 -15.23 9.60 -16.21
C ARG A 121 -15.03 10.68 -17.28
N THR A 122 -13.85 10.73 -17.87
CA THR A 122 -13.52 11.70 -18.93
C THR A 122 -14.38 11.49 -20.16
N ASN A 123 -14.60 10.26 -20.59
CA ASN A 123 -15.46 9.94 -21.73
C ASN A 123 -16.93 10.31 -21.45
N ARG A 124 -17.40 10.16 -20.23
CA ARG A 124 -18.75 10.56 -19.83
C ARG A 124 -18.94 12.07 -19.89
N ILE A 125 -17.97 12.85 -19.41
CA ILE A 125 -17.98 14.31 -19.47
C ILE A 125 -17.96 14.78 -20.94
N ASN A 126 -17.10 14.20 -21.76
CA ASN A 126 -17.00 14.54 -23.18
C ASN A 126 -18.28 14.26 -23.98
N ARG A 127 -19.02 13.19 -23.63
CA ARG A 127 -20.33 12.90 -24.22
C ARG A 127 -21.36 13.96 -23.86
N HIS A 128 -21.39 14.41 -22.61
CA HIS A 128 -22.32 15.48 -22.19
C HIS A 128 -22.02 16.81 -22.89
N LEU A 129 -20.74 17.15 -23.09
CA LEU A 129 -20.35 18.36 -23.79
C LEU A 129 -20.68 18.31 -25.30
N ARG A 130 -20.64 17.11 -25.93
CA ARG A 130 -20.99 16.94 -27.36
C ARG A 130 -22.48 16.81 -27.62
N GLY A 131 -23.28 16.40 -26.64
CA GLY A 131 -24.73 16.25 -26.77
C GLY A 131 -25.54 17.47 -26.38
N GLY A 132 -24.90 18.56 -25.96
CA GLY A 132 -25.54 19.81 -25.53
C GLY A 132 -25.59 20.91 -26.60
N ASN A 133 -25.33 20.59 -27.88
CA ASN A 133 -25.53 21.50 -29.02
C ASN A 133 -26.71 21.04 -29.88
#